data_08a6b22b7d999972edf49dd739454816
#
_entry.id   08a6b22b7d999972edf49dd739454816
#
_cell.length_a   1.000
_cell.length_b   1.000
_cell.length_c   1.000
_cell.angle_alpha   90.00
_cell.angle_beta   90.00
_cell.angle_gamma   90.00
#
_symmetry.space_group_name_H-M   'P 1'
#
loop_
_entity.id
_entity.type
_entity.pdbx_description
1 polymer ?
#
loop_
_entity_poly.entity_id
_entity_poly.type
_entity_poly.pdbx_seq_one_letter_code
_entity_poly.pdbx_strand_id
1 'polypeptide(L)'
;MCGIAGVVYKDGKLHPVGADMTRMLHALQHRGPDSAGFSIYGGLGLEENEYLLNIEVREKPGLLDTVREAVETVSPIRADEIIPSVENYIIYRCRIQLESFSQLKPLIMDIDKLEDVMVLNGSHSFEMIKDVGSVLEIADRYDTWSKKGTHAIGHTRFSTESIVDRYHAHPFQSYIIPDITVVHNGQITNYWKI
;
A
#
# COMPACT_ATOMS: atom_id res chain seq x y z
N MET A 1 -15.87 -4.93 -14.65
CA MET A 1 -15.76 -5.89 -13.51
C MET A 1 -14.29 -6.01 -13.15
N CYS A 2 -13.96 -5.86 -11.88
CA CYS A 2 -12.59 -5.95 -11.39
C CYS A 2 -11.97 -7.34 -11.57
N GLY A 3 -10.63 -7.44 -11.46
CA GLY A 3 -9.90 -8.69 -11.38
C GLY A 3 -9.26 -8.87 -10.00
N ILE A 4 -9.27 -10.08 -9.47
CA ILE A 4 -8.59 -10.45 -8.23
C ILE A 4 -7.68 -11.64 -8.50
N ALA A 5 -6.47 -11.59 -7.94
CA ALA A 5 -5.52 -12.67 -7.96
C ALA A 5 -4.87 -12.87 -6.60
N GLY A 6 -4.40 -14.06 -6.32
CA GLY A 6 -3.63 -14.39 -5.14
C GLY A 6 -2.69 -15.55 -5.38
N VAL A 7 -1.52 -15.53 -4.75
CA VAL A 7 -0.51 -16.60 -4.80
C VAL A 7 0.01 -16.86 -3.39
N VAL A 8 0.19 -18.13 -3.06
CA VAL A 8 0.74 -18.59 -1.78
C VAL A 8 1.77 -19.68 -2.05
N TYR A 9 2.99 -19.49 -1.58
CA TYR A 9 4.04 -20.50 -1.56
C TYR A 9 4.07 -21.18 -0.19
N LYS A 10 3.90 -22.51 -0.17
CA LYS A 10 3.68 -23.28 1.07
C LYS A 10 4.96 -23.82 1.69
N ASP A 11 6.10 -23.57 1.10
CA ASP A 11 7.41 -24.09 1.57
C ASP A 11 8.09 -23.16 2.60
N GLY A 12 7.46 -22.04 2.96
CA GLY A 12 7.98 -21.06 3.91
C GLY A 12 9.16 -20.24 3.42
N LYS A 13 9.51 -20.32 2.12
CA LYS A 13 10.61 -19.58 1.54
C LYS A 13 10.13 -18.32 0.82
N LEU A 14 11.07 -17.41 0.62
CA LEU A 14 10.82 -16.22 -0.18
C LEU A 14 10.90 -16.55 -1.68
N HIS A 15 9.85 -16.24 -2.39
CA HIS A 15 9.70 -16.41 -3.84
C HIS A 15 9.52 -15.05 -4.53
N PRO A 16 9.68 -14.95 -5.86
CA PRO A 16 9.48 -13.69 -6.59
C PRO A 16 7.98 -13.36 -6.76
N VAL A 17 7.25 -13.31 -5.64
CA VAL A 17 5.79 -13.13 -5.62
C VAL A 17 5.34 -11.83 -6.28
N GLY A 18 6.18 -10.79 -6.24
CA GLY A 18 5.89 -9.53 -6.94
C GLY A 18 5.82 -9.72 -8.45
N ALA A 19 6.80 -10.44 -9.02
CA ALA A 19 6.81 -10.76 -10.45
C ALA A 19 5.63 -11.67 -10.84
N ASP A 20 5.33 -12.67 -10.03
CA ASP A 20 4.23 -13.60 -10.31
C ASP A 20 2.89 -12.87 -10.23
N MET A 21 2.69 -12.05 -9.19
CA MET A 21 1.47 -11.26 -9.05
C MET A 21 1.31 -10.23 -10.17
N THR A 22 2.40 -9.59 -10.60
CA THR A 22 2.38 -8.67 -11.74
C THR A 22 1.89 -9.37 -13.00
N ARG A 23 2.41 -10.57 -13.32
CA ARG A 23 1.97 -11.37 -14.49
C ARG A 23 0.48 -11.76 -14.38
N MET A 24 0.05 -12.21 -13.18
CA MET A 24 -1.34 -12.60 -12.94
C MET A 24 -2.30 -11.42 -13.09
N LEU A 25 -1.98 -10.26 -12.51
CA LEU A 25 -2.81 -9.08 -12.61
C LEU A 25 -2.79 -8.47 -14.02
N HIS A 26 -1.64 -8.51 -14.71
CA HIS A 26 -1.58 -8.07 -16.11
C HIS A 26 -2.50 -8.90 -17.01
N ALA A 27 -2.58 -10.20 -16.80
CA ALA A 27 -3.54 -11.06 -17.52
C ALA A 27 -5.00 -10.68 -17.22
N LEU A 28 -5.28 -10.06 -16.06
CA LEU A 28 -6.59 -9.57 -15.66
C LEU A 28 -6.83 -8.08 -15.98
N GLN A 29 -5.86 -7.37 -16.55
CA GLN A 29 -5.92 -5.92 -16.80
C GLN A 29 -7.16 -5.50 -17.62
N HIS A 30 -7.61 -6.34 -18.56
CA HIS A 30 -8.80 -6.11 -19.37
C HIS A 30 -10.10 -6.03 -18.55
N ARG A 31 -10.10 -6.54 -17.32
CA ARG A 31 -11.23 -6.50 -16.39
C ARG A 31 -11.28 -5.24 -15.56
N GLY A 32 -10.15 -4.58 -15.36
CA GLY A 32 -10.04 -3.38 -14.52
C GLY A 32 -8.87 -2.50 -14.98
N PRO A 33 -9.10 -1.58 -15.92
CA PRO A 33 -8.03 -0.77 -16.49
C PRO A 33 -7.67 0.47 -15.67
N ASP A 34 -8.45 0.83 -14.65
CA ASP A 34 -8.39 2.17 -14.05
C ASP A 34 -7.32 2.30 -12.97
N SER A 35 -7.15 1.26 -12.16
CA SER A 35 -6.12 1.21 -11.13
C SER A 35 -5.78 -0.24 -10.79
N ALA A 36 -4.61 -0.45 -10.18
CA ALA A 36 -4.19 -1.75 -9.69
C ALA A 36 -3.45 -1.64 -8.36
N GLY A 37 -3.37 -2.76 -7.65
CA GLY A 37 -2.57 -2.81 -6.43
C GLY A 37 -2.27 -4.22 -5.98
N PHE A 38 -1.28 -4.28 -5.09
CA PHE A 38 -0.62 -5.47 -4.60
C PHE A 38 -0.46 -5.37 -3.08
N SER A 39 -0.65 -6.48 -2.37
CA SER A 39 -0.13 -6.67 -1.02
C SER A 39 0.80 -7.87 -1.04
N ILE A 40 2.07 -7.65 -0.71
CA ILE A 40 3.16 -8.64 -0.76
C ILE A 40 3.64 -8.89 0.65
N TYR A 41 3.56 -10.14 1.10
CA TYR A 41 3.80 -10.56 2.47
C TYR A 41 5.12 -11.31 2.66
N GLY A 42 5.74 -11.10 3.83
CA GLY A 42 6.87 -11.90 4.30
C GLY A 42 8.24 -11.50 3.75
N GLY A 43 8.33 -10.43 2.96
CA GLY A 43 9.57 -10.00 2.31
C GLY A 43 10.26 -8.79 2.91
N LEU A 44 9.69 -8.13 3.93
CA LEU A 44 10.18 -6.84 4.42
C LEU A 44 11.49 -6.93 5.24
N GLY A 45 11.73 -8.06 5.91
CA GLY A 45 12.93 -8.21 6.76
C GLY A 45 12.99 -7.19 7.90
N LEU A 46 11.83 -6.84 8.47
CA LEU A 46 11.72 -5.92 9.61
C LEU A 46 12.05 -6.63 10.92
N GLU A 47 12.62 -5.88 11.86
CA GLU A 47 12.83 -6.33 13.23
C GLU A 47 11.50 -6.38 14.00
N GLU A 48 11.51 -7.01 15.17
CA GLU A 48 10.34 -7.07 16.05
C GLU A 48 9.86 -5.65 16.39
N ASN A 49 8.55 -5.41 16.26
CA ASN A 49 7.90 -4.09 16.43
C ASN A 49 8.41 -2.97 15.50
N GLU A 50 9.14 -3.31 14.45
CA GLU A 50 9.46 -2.38 13.37
C GLU A 50 8.30 -2.38 12.34
N TYR A 51 7.94 -1.19 11.87
CA TYR A 51 6.84 -0.99 10.93
C TYR A 51 7.32 -0.19 9.72
N LEU A 52 6.83 -0.59 8.56
CA LEU A 52 6.99 0.16 7.31
C LEU A 52 5.76 1.05 7.11
N LEU A 53 5.98 2.35 6.96
CA LEU A 53 4.97 3.30 6.49
C LEU A 53 5.23 3.68 5.04
N ASN A 54 4.20 3.66 4.21
CA ASN A 54 4.18 4.30 2.90
C ASN A 54 3.17 5.44 2.94
N ILE A 55 3.65 6.66 2.80
CA ILE A 55 2.86 7.88 2.94
C ILE A 55 2.90 8.63 1.62
N GLU A 56 1.76 8.86 1.01
CA GLU A 56 1.63 9.75 -0.13
C GLU A 56 1.68 11.18 0.38
N VAL A 57 2.55 11.99 -0.21
CA VAL A 57 2.73 13.40 0.15
C VAL A 57 2.75 14.22 -1.13
N ARG A 58 1.94 15.28 -1.20
CA ARG A 58 2.02 16.22 -2.31
C ARG A 58 3.32 17.00 -2.27
N GLU A 59 3.94 17.21 -3.43
CA GLU A 59 5.15 18.03 -3.55
C GLU A 59 4.82 19.52 -3.29
N LYS A 60 4.84 19.90 -2.01
CA LYS A 60 4.70 21.28 -1.53
C LYS A 60 5.88 21.62 -0.62
N PRO A 61 6.40 22.87 -0.67
CA PRO A 61 7.49 23.28 0.23
C PRO A 61 7.14 23.03 1.70
N GLY A 62 8.02 22.32 2.43
CA GLY A 62 7.90 22.04 3.85
C GLY A 62 6.90 20.93 4.25
N LEU A 63 6.05 20.44 3.34
CA LEU A 63 5.04 19.43 3.71
C LEU A 63 5.68 18.10 4.10
N LEU A 64 6.72 17.67 3.38
CA LEU A 64 7.46 16.45 3.74
C LEU A 64 8.12 16.55 5.12
N ASP A 65 8.66 17.73 5.46
CA ASP A 65 9.27 17.96 6.77
C ASP A 65 8.19 17.89 7.87
N THR A 66 7.01 18.47 7.63
CA THR A 66 5.86 18.34 8.54
C THR A 66 5.44 16.87 8.75
N VAL A 67 5.45 16.06 7.69
CA VAL A 67 5.16 14.61 7.79
C VAL A 67 6.23 13.90 8.62
N ARG A 68 7.52 14.19 8.40
CA ARG A 68 8.62 13.64 9.20
C ARG A 68 8.48 13.99 10.67
N GLU A 69 8.24 15.26 10.98
CA GLU A 69 8.01 15.73 12.35
C GLU A 69 6.83 14.99 12.99
N ALA A 70 5.71 14.82 12.27
CA ALA A 70 4.56 14.07 12.76
C ALA A 70 4.90 12.61 13.09
N VAL A 71 5.68 11.93 12.26
CA VAL A 71 6.16 10.57 12.52
C VAL A 71 7.08 10.56 13.74
N GLU A 72 8.03 11.50 13.83
CA GLU A 72 9.02 11.59 14.90
C GLU A 72 8.43 11.95 16.27
N THR A 73 7.22 12.47 16.34
CA THR A 73 6.49 12.64 17.62
C THR A 73 6.24 11.32 18.33
N VAL A 74 6.15 10.21 17.58
CA VAL A 74 5.83 8.87 18.12
C VAL A 74 7.06 7.97 18.13
N SER A 75 7.89 8.02 17.09
CA SER A 75 9.08 7.16 16.97
C SER A 75 10.14 7.80 16.09
N PRO A 76 11.43 7.68 16.45
CA PRO A 76 12.51 8.05 15.55
C PRO A 76 12.43 7.27 14.23
N ILE A 77 12.68 7.96 13.13
CA ILE A 77 12.77 7.34 11.80
C ILE A 77 14.11 6.62 11.70
N ARG A 78 14.09 5.31 11.48
CA ARG A 78 15.28 4.46 11.37
C ARG A 78 15.90 4.44 9.98
N ALA A 79 15.06 4.49 8.98
CA ALA A 79 15.43 4.56 7.57
C ALA A 79 14.29 5.17 6.79
N ASP A 80 14.61 5.94 5.76
CA ASP A 80 13.62 6.50 4.86
C ASP A 80 14.11 6.57 3.41
N GLU A 81 13.17 6.64 2.49
CA GLU A 81 13.39 6.88 1.07
C GLU A 81 12.20 7.63 0.47
N ILE A 82 12.46 8.33 -0.63
CA ILE A 82 11.44 9.04 -1.41
C ILE A 82 11.33 8.35 -2.77
N ILE A 83 10.13 7.90 -3.10
CA ILE A 83 9.81 7.29 -4.39
C ILE A 83 8.98 8.28 -5.19
N PRO A 84 9.44 8.71 -6.38
CA PRO A 84 8.66 9.58 -7.25
C PRO A 84 7.31 8.92 -7.61
N SER A 85 6.27 9.72 -7.63
CA SER A 85 4.93 9.27 -7.97
C SER A 85 4.34 10.10 -9.11
N VAL A 86 3.01 10.05 -9.31
CA VAL A 86 2.31 10.80 -10.37
C VAL A 86 1.71 12.08 -9.80
N GLU A 87 1.40 13.05 -10.69
CA GLU A 87 0.59 14.24 -10.36
C GLU A 87 1.15 15.14 -9.24
N ASN A 88 2.47 15.31 -9.19
CA ASN A 88 3.16 16.10 -8.16
C ASN A 88 3.00 15.50 -6.74
N TYR A 89 2.97 14.19 -6.63
CA TYR A 89 3.06 13.45 -5.38
C TYR A 89 4.33 12.61 -5.32
N ILE A 90 4.77 12.37 -4.10
CA ILE A 90 5.82 11.39 -3.78
C ILE A 90 5.24 10.35 -2.83
N ILE A 91 5.85 9.18 -2.80
CA ILE A 91 5.66 8.22 -1.71
C ILE A 91 6.85 8.35 -0.77
N TYR A 92 6.59 8.87 0.40
CA TYR A 92 7.54 8.84 1.50
C TYR A 92 7.42 7.50 2.21
N ARG A 93 8.47 6.69 2.08
CA ARG A 93 8.58 5.39 2.73
C ARG A 93 9.51 5.52 3.91
N CYS A 94 9.05 5.13 5.11
CA CYS A 94 9.92 5.15 6.29
C CYS A 94 9.72 3.93 7.17
N ARG A 95 10.77 3.59 7.93
CA ARG A 95 10.77 2.55 8.96
C ARG A 95 10.79 3.19 10.32
N ILE A 96 9.90 2.72 11.19
CA ILE A 96 9.77 3.21 12.56
C ILE A 96 9.69 2.03 13.53
N GLN A 97 10.03 2.28 14.80
CA GLN A 97 9.90 1.30 15.88
C GLN A 97 8.79 1.72 16.82
N LEU A 98 7.77 0.90 16.97
CA LEU A 98 6.68 1.15 17.93
C LEU A 98 6.82 0.20 19.14
N GLU A 99 6.26 0.57 20.27
CA GLU A 99 6.19 -0.35 21.44
C GLU A 99 5.14 -1.43 21.22
N SER A 100 4.08 -1.11 20.47
CA SER A 100 3.01 -2.05 20.12
C SER A 100 2.24 -1.61 18.89
N PHE A 101 1.57 -2.55 18.23
CA PHE A 101 0.67 -2.28 17.10
C PHE A 101 -0.43 -1.25 17.43
N SER A 102 -0.85 -1.13 18.69
CA SER A 102 -1.90 -0.19 19.08
C SER A 102 -1.54 1.28 18.84
N GLN A 103 -0.24 1.61 18.75
CA GLN A 103 0.23 2.97 18.46
C GLN A 103 0.13 3.32 16.97
N LEU A 104 0.05 2.32 16.08
CA LEU A 104 0.04 2.54 14.64
C LEU A 104 -1.19 3.30 14.17
N LYS A 105 -2.39 2.91 14.63
CA LYS A 105 -3.63 3.56 14.20
C LYS A 105 -3.72 5.03 14.59
N PRO A 106 -3.44 5.45 15.84
CA PRO A 106 -3.40 6.86 16.21
C PRO A 106 -2.41 7.66 15.36
N LEU A 107 -1.19 7.14 15.14
CA LEU A 107 -0.19 7.79 14.30
C LEU A 107 -0.70 8.02 12.87
N ILE A 108 -1.28 7.00 12.25
CA ILE A 108 -1.85 7.10 10.90
C ILE A 108 -2.96 8.16 10.87
N MET A 109 -3.86 8.13 11.85
CA MET A 109 -4.94 9.12 11.92
C MET A 109 -4.44 10.55 12.10
N ASP A 110 -3.32 10.76 12.79
CA ASP A 110 -2.73 12.09 12.96
C ASP A 110 -2.04 12.58 11.67
N ILE A 111 -1.36 11.68 10.94
CA ILE A 111 -0.78 11.98 9.64
C ILE A 111 -1.87 12.27 8.60
N ASP A 112 -2.94 11.49 8.54
CA ASP A 112 -4.05 11.65 7.59
C ASP A 112 -4.89 12.95 7.84
N LYS A 113 -4.68 13.66 8.95
CA LYS A 113 -5.25 15.00 9.16
C LYS A 113 -4.52 16.10 8.38
N LEU A 114 -3.31 15.83 7.93
CA LEU A 114 -2.54 16.78 7.14
C LEU A 114 -3.15 16.87 5.73
N GLU A 115 -3.37 18.10 5.26
CA GLU A 115 -3.91 18.33 3.91
C GLU A 115 -2.89 17.84 2.85
N ASP A 116 -3.37 17.17 1.81
CA ASP A 116 -2.55 16.60 0.72
C ASP A 116 -1.56 15.50 1.16
N VAL A 117 -1.88 14.82 2.26
CA VAL A 117 -1.13 13.66 2.77
C VAL A 117 -2.09 12.49 2.97
N MET A 118 -1.63 11.28 2.67
CA MET A 118 -2.38 10.06 2.91
C MET A 118 -1.46 8.90 3.24
N VAL A 119 -1.75 8.20 4.34
CA VAL A 119 -1.03 6.96 4.64
C VAL A 119 -1.60 5.82 3.80
N LEU A 120 -0.79 5.28 2.89
CA LEU A 120 -1.18 4.18 2.03
C LEU A 120 -1.12 2.84 2.75
N ASN A 121 -0.08 2.67 3.60
CA ASN A 121 0.12 1.45 4.36
C ASN A 121 0.97 1.70 5.61
N GLY A 122 0.63 1.00 6.68
CA GLY A 122 1.46 0.88 7.88
C GLY A 122 1.41 -0.56 8.36
N SER A 123 2.54 -1.29 8.28
CA SER A 123 2.54 -2.73 8.53
C SER A 123 3.90 -3.27 8.95
N HIS A 124 3.88 -4.43 9.60
CA HIS A 124 5.07 -5.19 9.95
C HIS A 124 5.38 -6.30 8.94
N SER A 125 4.37 -6.96 8.39
CA SER A 125 4.56 -8.19 7.62
C SER A 125 4.35 -8.06 6.11
N PHE A 126 3.79 -6.96 5.63
CA PHE A 126 3.51 -6.78 4.20
C PHE A 126 3.84 -5.37 3.71
N GLU A 127 4.07 -5.27 2.42
CA GLU A 127 4.09 -4.01 1.70
C GLU A 127 2.87 -3.92 0.79
N MET A 128 2.14 -2.81 0.86
CA MET A 128 1.05 -2.51 -0.05
C MET A 128 1.47 -1.44 -1.06
N ILE A 129 1.28 -1.77 -2.33
CA ILE A 129 1.55 -0.91 -3.48
C ILE A 129 0.25 -0.78 -4.24
N LYS A 130 -0.23 0.43 -4.45
CA LYS A 130 -1.43 0.70 -5.25
C LYS A 130 -1.37 2.05 -5.92
N ASP A 131 -1.86 2.11 -7.14
CA ASP A 131 -1.87 3.35 -7.91
C ASP A 131 -2.92 3.33 -9.01
N VAL A 132 -3.17 4.50 -9.60
CA VAL A 132 -3.91 4.68 -10.84
C VAL A 132 -3.03 4.29 -12.02
N GLY A 133 -3.61 3.63 -13.00
CA GLY A 133 -2.92 3.20 -14.22
C GLY A 133 -2.86 1.69 -14.39
N SER A 134 -2.08 1.25 -15.37
CA SER A 134 -1.93 -0.15 -15.70
C SER A 134 -1.02 -0.91 -14.71
N VAL A 135 -1.23 -2.21 -14.64
CA VAL A 135 -0.41 -3.10 -13.79
C VAL A 135 1.07 -2.99 -14.09
N LEU A 136 1.45 -2.90 -15.38
CA LEU A 136 2.86 -2.84 -15.77
C LEU A 136 3.49 -1.50 -15.38
N GLU A 137 2.81 -0.38 -15.62
CA GLU A 137 3.29 0.94 -15.22
C GLU A 137 3.51 1.04 -13.71
N ILE A 138 2.59 0.49 -12.92
CA ILE A 138 2.69 0.45 -11.46
C ILE A 138 3.84 -0.47 -11.04
N ALA A 139 3.96 -1.64 -11.66
CA ALA A 139 5.02 -2.60 -11.34
C ALA A 139 6.42 -2.03 -11.64
N ASP A 140 6.58 -1.30 -12.74
CA ASP A 140 7.85 -0.67 -13.11
C ASP A 140 8.18 0.51 -12.19
N ARG A 141 7.18 1.35 -11.86
CA ARG A 141 7.36 2.53 -10.99
C ARG A 141 7.79 2.17 -9.59
N TYR A 142 7.22 1.12 -9.02
CA TYR A 142 7.45 0.71 -7.63
C TYR A 142 8.34 -0.53 -7.50
N ASP A 143 9.00 -0.91 -8.58
CA ASP A 143 9.87 -2.10 -8.65
C ASP A 143 9.21 -3.36 -8.06
N THR A 144 7.95 -3.60 -8.41
CA THR A 144 7.21 -4.78 -7.93
C THR A 144 7.85 -6.08 -8.42
N TRP A 145 8.50 -6.04 -9.58
CA TRP A 145 9.19 -7.18 -10.18
C TRP A 145 10.29 -7.80 -9.31
N SER A 146 11.01 -7.00 -8.54
CA SER A 146 12.09 -7.46 -7.67
C SER A 146 11.59 -7.98 -6.31
N LYS A 147 10.35 -7.67 -5.94
CA LYS A 147 9.84 -7.94 -4.61
C LYS A 147 9.62 -9.43 -4.37
N LYS A 148 10.16 -9.88 -3.23
CA LYS A 148 10.06 -11.27 -2.77
C LYS A 148 9.12 -11.36 -1.57
N GLY A 149 8.52 -12.53 -1.41
CA GLY A 149 7.63 -12.81 -0.29
C GLY A 149 7.19 -14.27 -0.26
N THR A 150 6.33 -14.59 0.68
CA THR A 150 5.74 -15.95 0.83
C THR A 150 4.38 -16.04 0.16
N HIS A 151 3.66 -14.94 0.09
CA HIS A 151 2.35 -14.86 -0.57
C HIS A 151 2.02 -13.41 -0.95
N ALA A 152 1.05 -13.25 -1.83
CA ALA A 152 0.53 -11.95 -2.23
C ALA A 152 -0.93 -12.04 -2.65
N ILE A 153 -1.64 -10.93 -2.52
CA ILE A 153 -2.94 -10.69 -3.15
C ILE A 153 -2.87 -9.42 -3.99
N GLY A 154 -3.72 -9.35 -5.00
CA GLY A 154 -3.75 -8.18 -5.86
C GLY A 154 -5.09 -8.00 -6.55
N HIS A 155 -5.26 -6.79 -7.10
CA HIS A 155 -6.51 -6.33 -7.67
C HIS A 155 -6.28 -5.44 -8.88
N THR A 156 -7.12 -5.59 -9.90
CA THR A 156 -7.30 -4.61 -10.98
C THR A 156 -8.70 -4.05 -10.91
N ARG A 157 -8.81 -2.72 -10.83
CA ARG A 157 -10.08 -2.04 -10.58
C ARG A 157 -10.70 -1.51 -11.86
N PHE A 158 -12.00 -1.75 -11.98
CA PHE A 158 -12.90 -1.06 -12.89
C PHE A 158 -13.84 -0.19 -12.05
N SER A 159 -13.71 1.11 -12.16
CA SER A 159 -14.55 2.07 -11.44
C SER A 159 -15.87 2.24 -12.14
N THR A 160 -16.98 2.09 -11.43
CA THR A 160 -18.32 2.29 -11.97
C THR A 160 -19.00 3.54 -11.43
N GLU A 161 -18.77 3.90 -10.19
CA GLU A 161 -19.47 5.00 -9.51
C GLU A 161 -18.55 5.89 -8.66
N SER A 162 -17.34 5.40 -8.31
CA SER A 162 -16.40 6.14 -7.46
C SER A 162 -15.26 6.74 -8.27
N ILE A 163 -14.61 7.75 -7.71
CA ILE A 163 -13.46 8.43 -8.29
C ILE A 163 -12.32 7.43 -8.56
N VAL A 164 -11.60 7.64 -9.66
CA VAL A 164 -10.39 6.91 -9.97
C VAL A 164 -9.21 7.63 -9.31
N ASP A 165 -8.82 7.13 -8.16
CA ASP A 165 -7.71 7.64 -7.35
C ASP A 165 -7.05 6.50 -6.58
N ARG A 166 -5.96 6.78 -5.87
CA ARG A 166 -5.28 5.80 -5.02
C ARG A 166 -6.08 5.42 -3.79
N TYR A 167 -6.84 6.35 -3.22
CA TYR A 167 -7.63 6.08 -2.02
C TYR A 167 -8.59 4.92 -2.24
N HIS A 168 -9.29 4.94 -3.39
CA HIS A 168 -10.25 3.91 -3.75
C HIS A 168 -9.64 2.68 -4.45
N ALA A 169 -8.33 2.69 -4.75
CA ALA A 169 -7.64 1.52 -5.27
C ALA A 169 -7.48 0.45 -4.19
N HIS A 170 -7.66 -0.82 -4.59
CA HIS A 170 -7.40 -1.97 -3.71
C HIS A 170 -5.93 -2.42 -3.80
N PRO A 171 -5.41 -3.10 -2.76
CA PRO A 171 -6.04 -3.56 -1.53
C PRO A 171 -6.35 -2.47 -0.52
N PHE A 172 -7.17 -2.81 0.50
CA PHE A 172 -7.35 -2.03 1.73
C PHE A 172 -6.74 -2.76 2.91
N GLN A 173 -6.18 -1.99 3.86
CA GLN A 173 -5.62 -2.50 5.10
C GLN A 173 -6.59 -2.34 6.26
N SER A 174 -6.58 -3.30 7.20
CA SER A 174 -7.18 -3.16 8.52
C SER A 174 -6.19 -2.50 9.48
N TYR A 175 -6.65 -1.47 10.22
CA TYR A 175 -5.91 -0.85 11.32
C TYR A 175 -6.43 -1.27 12.71
N ILE A 176 -7.31 -2.27 12.73
CA ILE A 176 -7.84 -2.87 13.98
C ILE A 176 -7.17 -4.21 14.23
N ILE A 177 -6.98 -4.98 13.18
CA ILE A 177 -6.30 -6.29 13.22
C ILE A 177 -4.99 -6.13 12.45
N PRO A 178 -3.84 -6.46 13.07
CA PRO A 178 -2.56 -6.32 12.41
C PRO A 178 -2.46 -7.19 11.16
N ASP A 179 -1.73 -6.69 10.19
CA ASP A 179 -1.26 -7.41 9.01
C ASP A 179 -2.36 -8.10 8.16
N ILE A 180 -3.54 -7.49 8.10
CA ILE A 180 -4.63 -7.94 7.25
C ILE A 180 -4.87 -6.94 6.13
N THR A 181 -4.86 -7.42 4.89
CA THR A 181 -5.35 -6.68 3.73
C THR A 181 -6.49 -7.43 3.03
N VAL A 182 -7.35 -6.68 2.37
CA VAL A 182 -8.52 -7.21 1.67
C VAL A 182 -8.62 -6.63 0.27
N VAL A 183 -9.03 -7.47 -0.67
CA VAL A 183 -9.45 -7.09 -2.01
C VAL A 183 -10.90 -7.49 -2.22
N HIS A 184 -11.67 -6.65 -2.91
CA HIS A 184 -13.09 -6.90 -3.13
C HIS A 184 -13.46 -6.64 -4.60
N ASN A 185 -14.19 -7.59 -5.19
CA ASN A 185 -14.79 -7.43 -6.50
C ASN A 185 -16.30 -7.50 -6.36
N GLY A 186 -16.94 -6.35 -6.23
CA GLY A 186 -18.39 -6.23 -6.04
C GLY A 186 -18.78 -4.81 -5.63
N GLN A 187 -20.07 -4.62 -5.32
CA GLN A 187 -20.62 -3.38 -4.79
C GLN A 187 -21.10 -3.57 -3.36
N ILE A 188 -20.82 -2.57 -2.50
CA ILE A 188 -21.40 -2.48 -1.17
C ILE A 188 -22.74 -1.76 -1.33
N THR A 189 -23.84 -2.50 -1.23
CA THR A 189 -25.19 -2.00 -1.53
C THR A 189 -25.68 -0.88 -0.62
N ASN A 190 -25.09 -0.72 0.55
CA ASN A 190 -25.40 0.31 1.52
C ASN A 190 -24.26 1.36 1.71
N TYR A 191 -23.43 1.52 0.69
CA TYR A 191 -22.25 2.40 0.71
C TYR A 191 -22.54 3.81 1.27
N TRP A 192 -23.69 4.40 0.93
CA TRP A 192 -24.10 5.72 1.41
C TRP A 192 -24.63 5.74 2.85
N LYS A 193 -24.71 4.60 3.53
CA LYS A 193 -25.22 4.47 4.90
C LYS A 193 -24.15 4.08 5.92
N ILE A 194 -22.93 3.84 5.45
CA ILE A 194 -21.76 3.49 6.26
C ILE A 194 -20.89 4.73 6.44
#